data_eb39284a6b7295f32ba8b2f3a866a007
#
_entry.id   eb39284a6b7295f32ba8b2f3a866a007
#
_cell.length_a   1.000
_cell.length_b   1.000
_cell.length_c   1.000
_cell.angle_alpha   90.00
_cell.angle_beta   90.00
_cell.angle_gamma   90.00
#
_symmetry.space_group_name_H-M   'P 1'
#
loop_
_entity.id
_entity.type
_entity.pdbx_description
1 polymer ?
#
loop_
_entity_poly.entity_id
_entity_poly.type
_entity_poly.pdbx_seq_one_letter_code
_entity_poly.pdbx_strand_id
1 'polypeptide(L)'
;MVELDGMLSIVMPAYNEEKLIYQSIMKTLDIVSGFVREIELIAVNDGSKDNTKAEILRAVRKDKRVRLVTSDKNRGKGNAIISGVSQAEGKYIAFVDADLELNPAQLEGYLKKMLDDNADVVIGCKFHKGSKLKYPFKRKVISMCYLSLIHISEPTRQEAIS
;
A
#
# COMPACT_ATOMS: atom_id res chain seq x y z
N MET A 1 -8.81 -7.03 -18.18
CA MET A 1 -9.34 -7.13 -16.80
C MET A 1 -8.61 -8.27 -16.12
N VAL A 2 -8.22 -8.13 -14.87
CA VAL A 2 -7.63 -9.22 -14.07
C VAL A 2 -8.78 -10.03 -13.48
N GLU A 3 -8.84 -11.32 -13.80
CA GLU A 3 -9.86 -12.21 -13.25
C GLU A 3 -9.38 -12.77 -11.92
N LEU A 4 -9.82 -12.13 -10.83
CA LEU A 4 -9.62 -12.63 -9.49
C LEU A 4 -10.80 -13.53 -9.07
N ASP A 5 -10.52 -14.62 -8.38
CA ASP A 5 -11.51 -15.51 -7.79
C ASP A 5 -11.94 -15.02 -6.38
N GLY A 6 -12.06 -13.72 -6.23
CA GLY A 6 -12.45 -13.04 -5.00
C GLY A 6 -12.17 -11.55 -5.02
N MET A 7 -12.58 -10.87 -3.97
CA MET A 7 -12.44 -9.43 -3.80
C MET A 7 -11.01 -9.02 -3.47
N LEU A 8 -10.59 -7.85 -3.96
CA LEU A 8 -9.34 -7.19 -3.59
C LEU A 8 -9.59 -6.14 -2.50
N SER A 9 -8.96 -6.29 -1.35
CA SER A 9 -8.90 -5.28 -0.30
C SER A 9 -7.66 -4.41 -0.47
N ILE A 10 -7.85 -3.10 -0.61
CA ILE A 10 -6.76 -2.12 -0.70
C ILE A 10 -6.63 -1.44 0.65
N VAL A 11 -5.52 -1.64 1.34
CA VAL A 11 -5.22 -0.97 2.62
C VAL A 11 -4.37 0.27 2.36
N MET A 12 -4.88 1.42 2.79
CA MET A 12 -4.23 2.73 2.61
C MET A 12 -3.99 3.38 3.99
N PRO A 13 -2.79 3.23 4.57
CA PRO A 13 -2.43 3.90 5.81
C PRO A 13 -2.23 5.40 5.58
N ALA A 14 -2.72 6.23 6.53
CA ALA A 14 -2.63 7.69 6.46
C ALA A 14 -2.33 8.30 7.83
N TYR A 15 -1.40 9.25 7.86
CA TYR A 15 -1.08 10.05 9.03
C TYR A 15 -0.75 11.48 8.63
N ASN A 16 -1.64 12.44 9.00
CA ASN A 16 -1.54 13.85 8.64
C ASN A 16 -1.47 14.08 7.11
N GLU A 17 -2.44 13.48 6.40
CA GLU A 17 -2.55 13.53 4.94
C GLU A 17 -3.82 14.27 4.47
N GLU A 18 -4.32 15.24 5.25
CA GLU A 18 -5.58 15.97 4.96
C GLU A 18 -5.68 16.52 3.54
N LYS A 19 -4.53 16.93 2.96
CA LYS A 19 -4.49 17.57 1.63
C LYS A 19 -4.64 16.59 0.47
N LEU A 20 -4.28 15.33 0.68
CA LEU A 20 -4.14 14.34 -0.40
C LEU A 20 -5.12 13.19 -0.27
N ILE A 21 -5.41 12.75 0.96
CA ILE A 21 -6.06 11.46 1.22
C ILE A 21 -7.38 11.26 0.47
N TYR A 22 -8.25 12.26 0.41
CA TYR A 22 -9.51 12.15 -0.32
C TYR A 22 -9.29 11.87 -1.81
N GLN A 23 -8.40 12.64 -2.44
CA GLN A 23 -8.09 12.48 -3.86
C GLN A 23 -7.39 11.16 -4.14
N SER A 24 -6.49 10.74 -3.24
CA SER A 24 -5.77 9.48 -3.34
C SER A 24 -6.72 8.27 -3.28
N ILE A 25 -7.68 8.28 -2.36
CA ILE A 25 -8.72 7.25 -2.27
C ILE A 25 -9.52 7.19 -3.58
N MET A 26 -10.07 8.31 -4.02
CA MET A 26 -10.93 8.34 -5.21
C MET A 26 -10.17 7.92 -6.47
N LYS A 27 -8.94 8.41 -6.64
CA LYS A 27 -8.07 8.05 -7.76
C LYS A 27 -7.69 6.57 -7.76
N THR A 28 -7.39 6.01 -6.59
CA THR A 28 -7.06 4.58 -6.46
C THR A 28 -8.26 3.73 -6.87
N LEU A 29 -9.45 4.04 -6.38
CA LEU A 29 -10.68 3.33 -6.74
C LEU A 29 -10.97 3.41 -8.25
N ASP A 30 -10.85 4.59 -8.83
CA ASP A 30 -11.08 4.81 -10.27
C ASP A 30 -10.14 3.96 -11.11
N ILE A 31 -8.83 4.03 -10.83
CA ILE A 31 -7.81 3.28 -11.57
C ILE A 31 -8.01 1.77 -11.42
N VAL A 32 -8.18 1.28 -10.18
CA VAL A 32 -8.25 -0.17 -9.92
C VAL A 32 -9.54 -0.78 -10.43
N SER A 33 -10.66 -0.04 -10.42
CA SER A 33 -11.92 -0.46 -11.02
C SER A 33 -11.81 -0.70 -12.53
N GLY A 34 -10.81 -0.13 -13.19
CA GLY A 34 -10.54 -0.36 -14.60
C GLY A 34 -10.05 -1.78 -14.92
N PHE A 35 -9.52 -2.50 -13.94
CA PHE A 35 -8.96 -3.84 -14.15
C PHE A 35 -9.35 -4.89 -13.10
N VAL A 36 -9.96 -4.52 -11.96
CA VAL A 36 -10.53 -5.45 -10.95
C VAL A 36 -12.01 -5.14 -10.75
N ARG A 37 -12.84 -6.16 -10.70
CA ARG A 37 -14.31 -6.00 -10.59
C ARG A 37 -14.77 -5.76 -9.16
N GLU A 38 -14.28 -6.54 -8.20
CA GLU A 38 -14.69 -6.48 -6.80
C GLU A 38 -13.57 -5.94 -5.94
N ILE A 39 -13.75 -4.74 -5.40
CA ILE A 39 -12.76 -4.04 -4.59
C ILE A 39 -13.40 -3.39 -3.38
N GLU A 40 -12.67 -3.35 -2.27
CA GLU A 40 -12.87 -2.44 -1.16
C GLU A 40 -11.59 -1.63 -0.90
N LEU A 41 -11.71 -0.45 -0.31
CA LEU A 41 -10.57 0.35 0.11
C LEU A 41 -10.73 0.70 1.59
N ILE A 42 -9.77 0.26 2.39
CA ILE A 42 -9.70 0.48 3.83
C ILE A 42 -8.67 1.56 4.10
N ALA A 43 -9.15 2.79 4.32
CA ALA A 43 -8.31 3.90 4.71
C ALA A 43 -8.09 3.87 6.24
N VAL A 44 -6.83 3.77 6.65
CA VAL A 44 -6.48 3.65 8.06
C VAL A 44 -5.88 4.96 8.56
N ASN A 45 -6.65 5.70 9.37
CA ASN A 45 -6.18 6.91 10.03
C ASN A 45 -5.39 6.53 11.29
N ASP A 46 -4.07 6.66 11.26
CA ASP A 46 -3.17 6.32 12.37
C ASP A 46 -3.00 7.49 13.35
N GLY A 47 -4.11 7.92 13.96
CA GLY A 47 -4.10 8.97 14.97
C GLY A 47 -3.68 10.34 14.48
N SER A 48 -4.10 10.74 13.27
CA SER A 48 -3.83 12.06 12.70
C SER A 48 -4.35 13.19 13.58
N LYS A 49 -3.61 14.31 13.58
CA LYS A 49 -3.95 15.52 14.33
C LYS A 49 -4.58 16.62 13.47
N ASP A 50 -4.60 16.41 12.16
CA ASP A 50 -5.20 17.29 11.15
C ASP A 50 -6.58 16.77 10.71
N ASN A 51 -7.11 17.28 9.60
CA ASN A 51 -8.42 16.89 9.08
C ASN A 51 -8.42 15.57 8.27
N THR A 52 -7.35 14.76 8.32
CA THR A 52 -7.25 13.48 7.59
C THR A 52 -8.48 12.60 7.80
N LYS A 53 -8.92 12.42 9.06
CA LYS A 53 -10.11 11.62 9.38
C LYS A 53 -11.37 12.16 8.71
N ALA A 54 -11.56 13.48 8.70
CA ALA A 54 -12.73 14.13 8.09
C ALA A 54 -12.75 13.92 6.57
N GLU A 55 -11.61 14.00 5.91
CA GLU A 55 -11.45 13.76 4.48
C GLU A 55 -11.68 12.29 4.10
N ILE A 56 -11.24 11.34 4.92
CA ILE A 56 -11.56 9.91 4.73
C ILE A 56 -13.08 9.69 4.88
N LEU A 57 -13.72 10.26 5.91
CA LEU A 57 -15.17 10.17 6.08
C LEU A 57 -15.95 10.81 4.90
N ARG A 58 -15.38 11.83 4.28
CA ARG A 58 -15.93 12.40 3.05
C ARG A 58 -15.89 11.39 1.90
N ALA A 59 -14.80 10.63 1.76
CA ALA A 59 -14.68 9.56 0.77
C ALA A 59 -15.66 8.41 1.06
N VAL A 60 -15.80 7.99 2.32
CA VAL A 60 -16.79 6.97 2.74
C VAL A 60 -18.21 7.36 2.35
N ARG A 61 -18.59 8.63 2.53
CA ARG A 61 -19.92 9.13 2.10
C ARG A 61 -20.08 9.14 0.59
N LYS A 62 -18.99 9.30 -0.16
CA LYS A 62 -19.00 9.38 -1.62
C LYS A 62 -19.06 8.02 -2.29
N ASP A 63 -18.35 7.02 -1.73
CA ASP A 63 -18.25 5.69 -2.31
C ASP A 63 -18.34 4.63 -1.21
N LYS A 64 -19.31 3.72 -1.34
CA LYS A 64 -19.61 2.68 -0.36
C LYS A 64 -18.50 1.60 -0.25
N ARG A 65 -17.59 1.55 -1.20
CA ARG A 65 -16.45 0.65 -1.17
C ARG A 65 -15.34 1.13 -0.24
N VAL A 66 -15.43 2.37 0.26
CA VAL A 66 -14.45 2.94 1.19
C VAL A 66 -14.87 2.69 2.61
N ARG A 67 -13.94 2.20 3.41
CA ARG A 67 -14.10 1.99 4.85
C ARG A 67 -13.03 2.77 5.61
N LEU A 68 -13.38 3.30 6.78
CA LEU A 68 -12.45 3.98 7.69
C LEU A 68 -12.13 3.08 8.87
N VAL A 69 -10.85 2.87 9.10
CA VAL A 69 -10.31 2.36 10.39
C VAL A 69 -9.55 3.50 11.04
N THR A 70 -9.71 3.72 12.34
CA THR A 70 -9.06 4.84 13.02
C THR A 70 -8.45 4.40 14.35
N SER A 71 -7.26 4.89 14.65
CA SER A 71 -6.58 4.78 15.95
C SER A 71 -6.59 6.12 16.66
N ASP A 72 -6.64 6.11 17.99
CA ASP A 72 -6.58 7.33 18.81
C ASP A 72 -5.18 7.94 18.86
N LYS A 73 -4.16 7.12 18.62
CA LYS A 73 -2.74 7.50 18.67
C LYS A 73 -2.00 6.97 17.46
N ASN A 74 -1.01 7.71 17.01
CA ASN A 74 -0.06 7.22 16.01
C ASN A 74 0.74 6.04 16.60
N ARG A 75 0.62 4.89 15.96
CA ARG A 75 1.34 3.64 16.29
C ARG A 75 2.32 3.23 15.20
N GLY A 76 2.43 4.04 14.16
CA GLY A 76 3.31 3.84 13.02
C GLY A 76 2.69 3.01 11.90
N LYS A 77 3.25 3.18 10.68
CA LYS A 77 2.75 2.60 9.44
C LYS A 77 2.50 1.08 9.52
N GLY A 78 3.40 0.33 10.17
CA GLY A 78 3.25 -1.12 10.33
C GLY A 78 1.97 -1.50 11.09
N ASN A 79 1.68 -0.82 12.21
CA ASN A 79 0.46 -1.05 12.98
C ASN A 79 -0.80 -0.63 12.19
N ALA A 80 -0.73 0.47 11.44
CA ALA A 80 -1.81 0.91 10.59
C ALA A 80 -2.13 -0.16 9.52
N ILE A 81 -1.11 -0.75 8.89
CA ILE A 81 -1.26 -1.85 7.93
C ILE A 81 -1.92 -3.05 8.60
N ILE A 82 -1.42 -3.51 9.75
CA ILE A 82 -2.01 -4.64 10.50
C ILE A 82 -3.48 -4.38 10.83
N SER A 83 -3.79 -3.16 11.30
CA SER A 83 -5.17 -2.77 11.60
C SER A 83 -6.08 -2.80 10.36
N GLY A 84 -5.58 -2.36 9.21
CA GLY A 84 -6.31 -2.43 7.95
C GLY A 84 -6.52 -3.87 7.48
N VAL A 85 -5.48 -4.70 7.52
CA VAL A 85 -5.54 -6.12 7.14
C VAL A 85 -6.53 -6.88 8.02
N SER A 86 -6.57 -6.62 9.33
CA SER A 86 -7.51 -7.30 10.24
C SER A 86 -8.98 -6.99 9.96
N GLN A 87 -9.25 -5.93 9.18
CA GLN A 87 -10.59 -5.52 8.75
C GLN A 87 -10.88 -5.85 7.28
N ALA A 88 -9.90 -6.39 6.56
CA ALA A 88 -10.04 -6.76 5.17
C ALA A 88 -10.95 -7.99 5.00
N GLU A 89 -11.86 -7.90 4.04
CA GLU A 89 -12.82 -8.99 3.72
C GLU A 89 -12.45 -9.69 2.40
N GLY A 90 -11.52 -9.08 1.63
CA GLY A 90 -11.07 -9.62 0.35
C GLY A 90 -10.09 -10.78 0.50
N LYS A 91 -10.15 -11.69 -0.47
CA LYS A 91 -9.19 -12.80 -0.59
C LYS A 91 -7.79 -12.29 -0.90
N TYR A 92 -7.68 -11.18 -1.63
CA TYR A 92 -6.44 -10.55 -2.01
C TYR A 92 -6.28 -9.23 -1.25
N ILE A 93 -5.06 -8.93 -0.80
CA ILE A 93 -4.77 -7.71 -0.06
C ILE A 93 -3.63 -6.96 -0.75
N ALA A 94 -3.84 -5.68 -1.03
CA ALA A 94 -2.82 -4.78 -1.55
C ALA A 94 -2.59 -3.59 -0.61
N PHE A 95 -1.37 -3.07 -0.60
CA PHE A 95 -1.02 -1.86 0.15
C PHE A 95 -0.72 -0.73 -0.83
N VAL A 96 -1.33 0.43 -0.60
CA VAL A 96 -1.13 1.64 -1.40
C VAL A 96 -0.90 2.82 -0.45
N ASP A 97 0.20 3.54 -0.64
CA ASP A 97 0.49 4.73 0.16
C ASP A 97 -0.41 5.91 -0.22
N ALA A 98 -0.80 6.71 0.79
CA ALA A 98 -1.71 7.83 0.62
C ALA A 98 -1.15 8.96 -0.29
N ASP A 99 0.18 9.07 -0.39
CA ASP A 99 0.85 10.05 -1.27
C ASP A 99 0.87 9.65 -2.75
N LEU A 100 0.50 8.40 -3.06
CA LEU A 100 0.53 7.81 -4.40
C LEU A 100 1.88 7.98 -5.12
N GLU A 101 3.01 7.96 -4.39
CA GLU A 101 4.34 7.91 -5.02
C GLU A 101 4.42 6.73 -6.02
N LEU A 102 3.75 5.63 -5.71
CA LEU A 102 3.54 4.52 -6.64
C LEU A 102 2.14 4.63 -7.25
N ASN A 103 2.09 4.61 -8.59
CA ASN A 103 0.81 4.67 -9.29
C ASN A 103 0.00 3.38 -9.04
N PRO A 104 -1.25 3.47 -8.56
CA PRO A 104 -2.11 2.31 -8.35
C PRO A 104 -2.31 1.41 -9.58
N ALA A 105 -2.11 1.92 -10.79
CA ALA A 105 -2.13 1.11 -12.01
C ALA A 105 -1.08 -0.03 -12.02
N GLN A 106 0.00 0.09 -11.22
CA GLN A 106 0.99 -0.98 -11.09
C GLN A 106 0.42 -2.25 -10.44
N LEU A 107 -0.64 -2.12 -9.65
CA LEU A 107 -1.33 -3.27 -9.05
C LEU A 107 -1.80 -4.29 -10.10
N GLU A 108 -2.16 -3.83 -11.30
CA GLU A 108 -2.53 -4.74 -12.39
C GLU A 108 -1.41 -5.74 -12.71
N GLY A 109 -0.19 -5.23 -12.84
CA GLY A 109 0.99 -6.06 -13.10
C GLY A 109 1.34 -7.00 -11.94
N TYR A 110 1.18 -6.52 -10.69
CA TYR A 110 1.45 -7.34 -9.51
C TYR A 110 0.42 -8.46 -9.34
N LEU A 111 -0.86 -8.19 -9.57
CA LEU A 111 -1.91 -9.19 -9.51
C LEU A 111 -1.75 -10.24 -10.62
N LYS A 112 -1.44 -9.82 -11.86
CA LYS A 112 -1.12 -10.77 -12.94
C LYS A 112 0.05 -11.67 -12.57
N LYS A 113 1.13 -11.08 -12.07
CA LYS A 113 2.31 -11.84 -11.66
C LYS A 113 2.02 -12.81 -10.52
N MET A 114 1.19 -12.41 -9.55
CA MET A 114 0.74 -13.27 -8.46
C MET A 114 -0.01 -14.50 -8.98
N LEU A 115 -0.94 -14.29 -9.92
CA LEU A 115 -1.74 -15.37 -10.51
C LEU A 115 -0.88 -16.29 -11.40
N ASP A 116 -0.05 -15.70 -12.27
CA ASP A 116 0.77 -16.44 -13.23
C ASP A 116 1.79 -17.36 -12.55
N ASP A 117 2.39 -16.87 -11.46
CA ASP A 117 3.42 -17.61 -10.71
C ASP A 117 2.82 -18.42 -9.53
N ASN A 118 1.51 -18.36 -9.29
CA ASN A 118 0.84 -18.91 -8.11
C ASN A 118 1.56 -18.49 -6.81
N ALA A 119 1.90 -17.20 -6.72
CA ALA A 119 2.69 -16.64 -5.62
C ALA A 119 1.79 -16.13 -4.50
N ASP A 120 2.15 -16.43 -3.24
CA ASP A 120 1.45 -15.93 -2.06
C ASP A 120 1.68 -14.44 -1.83
N VAL A 121 2.86 -13.92 -2.23
CA VAL A 121 3.27 -12.53 -2.02
C VAL A 121 4.02 -12.00 -3.24
N VAL A 122 3.65 -10.79 -3.69
CA VAL A 122 4.36 -10.04 -4.74
C VAL A 122 4.77 -8.67 -4.21
N ILE A 123 6.05 -8.33 -4.33
CA ILE A 123 6.61 -7.08 -3.83
C ILE A 123 7.26 -6.30 -4.97
N GLY A 124 6.92 -5.01 -5.08
CA GLY A 124 7.58 -4.10 -5.99
C GLY A 124 9.02 -3.77 -5.55
N CYS A 125 10.02 -4.19 -6.33
CA CYS A 125 11.42 -3.88 -6.04
C CYS A 125 11.92 -2.70 -6.86
N LYS A 126 12.23 -1.58 -6.19
CA LYS A 126 12.77 -0.36 -6.83
C LYS A 126 14.18 -0.57 -7.42
N PHE A 127 14.94 -1.53 -6.93
CA PHE A 127 16.33 -1.80 -7.31
C PHE A 127 16.49 -2.97 -8.30
N HIS A 128 15.39 -3.57 -8.74
CA HIS A 128 15.46 -4.65 -9.72
C HIS A 128 15.98 -4.14 -11.06
N LYS A 129 16.84 -4.93 -11.74
CA LYS A 129 17.47 -4.57 -13.04
C LYS A 129 16.46 -4.18 -14.14
N GLY A 130 15.22 -4.65 -14.05
CA GLY A 130 14.10 -4.31 -14.95
C GLY A 130 13.27 -3.11 -14.51
N SER A 131 13.58 -2.46 -13.39
CA SER A 131 12.82 -1.32 -12.88
C SER A 131 13.04 -0.08 -13.76
N LYS A 132 11.96 0.46 -14.36
CA LYS A 132 11.98 1.68 -15.20
C LYS A 132 11.83 2.98 -14.42
N LEU A 133 11.98 2.96 -13.08
CA LEU A 133 11.83 4.15 -12.25
C LEU A 133 13.03 5.08 -12.39
N LYS A 134 12.77 6.34 -12.75
CA LYS A 134 13.76 7.42 -12.68
C LYS A 134 13.93 7.83 -11.21
N TYR A 135 14.88 7.21 -10.53
CA TYR A 135 15.16 7.50 -9.13
C TYR A 135 16.14 8.70 -9.04
N PRO A 136 15.81 9.78 -8.29
CA PRO A 136 16.75 10.89 -8.10
C PRO A 136 18.06 10.40 -7.48
N PHE A 137 19.19 10.77 -8.06
CA PHE A 137 20.52 10.28 -7.67
C PHE A 137 20.79 10.45 -6.16
N LYS A 138 20.37 11.58 -5.56
CA LYS A 138 20.52 11.83 -4.13
C LYS A 138 19.79 10.80 -3.25
N ARG A 139 18.54 10.41 -3.59
CA ARG A 139 17.78 9.37 -2.89
C ARG A 139 18.40 7.99 -3.05
N LYS A 140 19.01 7.70 -4.22
CA LYS A 140 19.69 6.43 -4.48
C LYS A 140 20.92 6.28 -3.56
N VAL A 141 21.71 7.32 -3.40
CA VAL A 141 22.90 7.33 -2.52
C VAL A 141 22.50 7.16 -1.06
N ILE A 142 21.50 7.90 -0.57
CA ILE A 142 21.00 7.79 0.81
C ILE A 142 20.45 6.40 1.09
N SER A 143 19.70 5.82 0.16
CA SER A 143 19.13 4.47 0.31
C SER A 143 20.22 3.39 0.31
N MET A 144 21.27 3.54 -0.51
CA MET A 144 22.45 2.64 -0.48
C MET A 144 23.23 2.75 0.83
N CYS A 145 23.43 3.97 1.34
CA CYS A 145 24.09 4.17 2.64
C CYS A 145 23.28 3.54 3.78
N TYR A 146 21.96 3.68 3.75
CA TYR A 146 21.06 3.09 4.77
C TYR A 146 21.10 1.56 4.72
N LEU A 147 21.03 0.95 3.54
CA LEU A 147 21.17 -0.50 3.37
C LEU A 147 22.54 -1.01 3.79
N SER A 148 23.62 -0.25 3.53
CA SER A 148 24.97 -0.57 4.00
C SER A 148 25.06 -0.55 5.54
N LEU A 149 24.42 0.44 6.20
CA LEU A 149 24.39 0.52 7.66
C LEU A 149 23.60 -0.64 8.30
N ILE A 150 22.48 -1.05 7.70
CA ILE A 150 21.72 -2.23 8.15
C ILE A 150 22.58 -3.50 8.02
N HIS A 151 23.33 -3.65 6.93
CA HIS A 151 24.22 -4.80 6.71
C HIS A 151 25.39 -4.86 7.73
N ILE A 152 25.81 -3.70 8.24
CA ILE A 152 26.85 -3.60 9.27
C ILE A 152 26.28 -3.87 10.67
N SER A 153 25.05 -3.47 10.94
CA SER A 153 24.40 -3.60 12.26
C SER A 153 23.70 -4.94 12.48
N GLU A 154 23.44 -5.72 11.43
CA GLU A 154 22.92 -7.10 11.52
C GLU A 154 23.90 -8.06 10.85
N PRO A 155 24.93 -8.52 11.57
CA PRO A 155 25.75 -9.61 11.06
C PRO A 155 24.94 -10.91 11.09
N THR A 156 24.48 -11.31 9.91
CA THR A 156 24.22 -12.71 9.55
C THR A 156 23.27 -13.51 10.45
N ARG A 157 21.97 -13.45 10.15
CA ARG A 157 21.11 -14.61 10.39
C ARG A 157 20.62 -15.19 9.06
N GLN A 158 21.58 -15.59 8.24
CA GLN A 158 21.36 -16.47 7.08
C GLN A 158 22.19 -17.74 7.28
N GLU A 159 21.85 -18.48 8.33
CA GLU A 159 22.22 -19.88 8.40
C GLU A 159 21.03 -20.68 8.91
N ALA A 160 20.80 -21.76 8.18
CA ALA A 160 19.93 -22.87 8.49
C ALA A 160 18.46 -22.75 8.02
N ILE A 161 18.25 -23.02 6.73
CA ILE A 161 17.29 -24.08 6.39
C ILE A 161 17.99 -24.98 5.36
N SER A 162 18.61 -26.03 5.82
CA SER A 162 18.91 -27.25 5.07
C SER A 162 17.82 -28.26 5.39
#